data_8c2a0dbaaba6d13876afedac07f713d6
#
_entry.id   8c2a0dbaaba6d13876afedac07f713d6
#
_cell.length_a   1.000
_cell.length_b   1.000
_cell.length_c   1.000
_cell.angle_alpha   90.00
_cell.angle_beta   90.00
_cell.angle_gamma   90.00
#
_symmetry.space_group_name_H-M   'P 1'
#
loop_
_entity.id
_entity.type
_entity.pdbx_description
1 polymer ?
#
loop_
_entity_poly.entity_id
_entity_poly.type
_entity_poly.pdbx_seq_one_letter_code
_entity_poly.pdbx_strand_id
1 'polypeptide(L)'
;MLPTLRQLQYLKLLAEHKSFGAAAEAAFVSQPALSSGIAELEKVLNARLVDRSRGQVILTAVGEEALKRSEDILARTEDLVEAARGANRPLSGRFRLGVIPTVAPFLLPKALLNLRRDFPQLRLFLREDQTARLIAALKSGALDAAVIALPYDLAGLDYAFVAKDEIVAATPCDHPLAREERIAPEALKDEELILLEDGHCLRDHALAACTWSSPTGAAESLATYNSGGGFAATSLNTLVQMVGSGLGVSLLPAMAVAAGMVADGAVSVRPLKSDHAFRDIVVVWRAGSSRAPEAKLLAEKLKGV
;
A
#
# COMPACT_ATOMS: atom_id res chain seq x y z
N MET A 1 14.56 12.65 33.03
CA MET A 1 14.54 13.70 32.00
C MET A 1 13.88 13.10 30.76
N LEU A 2 13.10 13.85 29.97
CA LEU A 2 12.48 13.32 28.74
C LEU A 2 13.36 13.63 27.53
N PRO A 3 13.34 12.79 26.47
CA PRO A 3 13.98 13.08 25.20
C PRO A 3 13.38 14.35 24.57
N THR A 4 14.18 15.10 23.82
CA THR A 4 13.69 16.21 23.00
C THR A 4 13.28 15.73 21.62
N LEU A 5 12.33 16.41 20.97
CA LEU A 5 11.94 16.08 19.59
C LEU A 5 13.13 16.13 18.63
N ARG A 6 14.09 17.02 18.88
CA ARG A 6 15.29 17.14 18.06
C ARG A 6 16.20 15.91 18.16
N GLN A 7 16.35 15.33 19.36
CA GLN A 7 17.07 14.08 19.55
C GLN A 7 16.39 12.90 18.85
N LEU A 8 15.05 12.82 18.92
CA LEU A 8 14.28 11.80 18.20
C LEU A 8 14.44 11.95 16.68
N GLN A 9 14.43 13.18 16.17
CA GLN A 9 14.67 13.47 14.76
C GLN A 9 16.08 13.07 14.31
N TYR A 10 17.10 13.27 15.16
CA TYR A 10 18.47 12.84 14.87
C TYR A 10 18.57 11.30 14.77
N LEU A 11 17.88 10.57 15.64
CA LEU A 11 17.84 9.09 15.58
C LEU A 11 17.21 8.62 14.27
N LYS A 12 16.10 9.23 13.85
CA LYS A 12 15.44 8.93 12.58
C LYS A 12 16.36 9.16 11.38
N LEU A 13 16.96 10.36 11.28
CA LEU A 13 17.88 10.69 10.19
C LEU A 13 19.12 9.79 10.18
N LEU A 14 19.63 9.42 11.36
CA LEU A 14 20.77 8.51 11.46
C LEU A 14 20.43 7.11 10.95
N ALA A 15 19.22 6.60 11.23
CA ALA A 15 18.74 5.32 10.73
C ALA A 15 18.54 5.32 9.20
N GLU A 16 18.01 6.42 8.66
CA GLU A 16 17.78 6.59 7.22
C GLU A 16 19.09 6.66 6.43
N HIS A 17 20.03 7.47 6.90
CA HIS A 17 21.28 7.74 6.18
C HIS A 17 22.43 6.79 6.51
N LYS A 18 22.34 6.04 7.61
CA LYS A 18 23.36 5.07 8.08
C LYS A 18 24.78 5.65 8.20
N SER A 19 24.87 6.98 8.34
CA SER A 19 26.12 7.76 8.43
C SER A 19 25.89 9.01 9.28
N PHE A 20 26.77 9.25 10.26
CA PHE A 20 26.70 10.46 11.08
C PHE A 20 26.91 11.73 10.27
N GLY A 21 27.77 11.72 9.26
CA GLY A 21 28.01 12.87 8.38
C GLY A 21 26.79 13.21 7.54
N ALA A 22 26.24 12.22 6.81
CA ALA A 22 25.06 12.41 5.97
C ALA A 22 23.81 12.78 6.78
N ALA A 23 23.63 12.16 7.95
CA ALA A 23 22.52 12.50 8.85
C ALA A 23 22.64 13.93 9.40
N ALA A 24 23.86 14.40 9.71
CA ALA A 24 24.09 15.77 10.18
C ALA A 24 23.81 16.79 9.08
N GLU A 25 24.22 16.52 7.86
CA GLU A 25 23.90 17.34 6.68
C GLU A 25 22.39 17.44 6.48
N ALA A 26 21.68 16.31 6.51
CA ALA A 26 20.21 16.25 6.41
C ALA A 26 19.52 16.97 7.57
N ALA A 27 20.12 17.01 8.76
CA ALA A 27 19.62 17.73 9.93
C ALA A 27 20.01 19.23 9.95
N PHE A 28 20.81 19.70 8.98
CA PHE A 28 21.38 21.06 8.94
C PHE A 28 22.17 21.42 10.19
N VAL A 29 22.99 20.47 10.69
CA VAL A 29 23.85 20.66 11.85
C VAL A 29 25.25 20.09 11.60
N SER A 30 26.20 20.41 12.50
CA SER A 30 27.52 19.79 12.47
C SER A 30 27.45 18.31 12.93
N GLN A 31 28.33 17.49 12.41
CA GLN A 31 28.42 16.06 12.83
C GLN A 31 28.66 15.90 14.35
N PRO A 32 29.52 16.70 15.01
CA PRO A 32 29.66 16.66 16.47
C PRO A 32 28.36 16.96 17.21
N ALA A 33 27.55 17.93 16.73
CA ALA A 33 26.26 18.27 17.34
C ALA A 33 25.27 17.12 17.25
N LEU A 34 25.17 16.47 16.09
CA LEU A 34 24.29 15.29 15.92
C LEU A 34 24.79 14.13 16.80
N SER A 35 26.10 13.86 16.82
CA SER A 35 26.68 12.80 17.64
C SER A 35 26.44 13.03 19.14
N SER A 36 26.59 14.29 19.62
CA SER A 36 26.27 14.65 21.00
C SER A 36 24.80 14.46 21.32
N GLY A 37 23.89 14.86 20.38
CA GLY A 37 22.44 14.67 20.55
C GLY A 37 22.04 13.19 20.65
N ILE A 38 22.66 12.30 19.88
CA ILE A 38 22.44 10.84 19.98
C ILE A 38 22.98 10.33 21.33
N ALA A 39 24.20 10.72 21.74
CA ALA A 39 24.76 10.30 23.02
C ALA A 39 23.92 10.75 24.22
N GLU A 40 23.35 11.96 24.18
CA GLU A 40 22.41 12.42 25.19
C GLU A 40 21.10 11.65 25.19
N LEU A 41 20.56 11.27 24.01
CA LEU A 41 19.39 10.42 23.90
C LEU A 41 19.66 9.05 24.53
N GLU A 42 20.80 8.43 24.24
CA GLU A 42 21.23 7.18 24.85
C GLU A 42 21.33 7.28 26.37
N LYS A 43 21.86 8.39 26.86
CA LYS A 43 21.93 8.68 28.31
C LYS A 43 20.55 8.84 28.94
N VAL A 44 19.62 9.56 28.29
CA VAL A 44 18.25 9.76 28.79
C VAL A 44 17.49 8.43 28.83
N LEU A 45 17.67 7.59 27.83
CA LEU A 45 17.03 6.26 27.72
C LEU A 45 17.77 5.17 28.50
N ASN A 46 18.97 5.51 29.04
CA ASN A 46 19.85 4.55 29.71
C ASN A 46 20.10 3.28 28.86
N ALA A 47 20.25 3.45 27.55
CA ALA A 47 20.42 2.35 26.63
C ALA A 47 21.31 2.77 25.43
N ARG A 48 22.10 1.86 24.89
CA ARG A 48 22.78 2.06 23.62
C ARG A 48 21.81 1.81 22.46
N LEU A 49 21.67 2.82 21.61
CA LEU A 49 20.78 2.75 20.43
C LEU A 49 21.56 2.43 19.17
N VAL A 50 22.87 2.76 19.13
CA VAL A 50 23.69 2.67 17.93
C VAL A 50 24.95 1.88 18.23
N ASP A 51 25.24 0.88 17.37
CA ASP A 51 26.52 0.20 17.31
C ASP A 51 27.41 0.92 16.31
N ARG A 52 28.62 1.29 16.77
CA ARG A 52 29.65 1.99 15.98
C ARG A 52 30.76 1.04 15.52
N SER A 53 30.60 -0.27 15.73
CA SER A 53 31.58 -1.26 15.30
C SER A 53 31.57 -1.40 13.78
N ARG A 54 32.76 -1.46 13.18
CA ARG A 54 32.98 -1.71 11.72
C ARG A 54 32.73 -0.55 10.75
N GLY A 55 32.71 0.70 11.19
CA GLY A 55 32.61 1.85 10.26
C GLY A 55 31.24 2.09 9.65
N GLN A 56 30.25 1.27 9.97
CA GLN A 56 28.83 1.47 9.62
C GLN A 56 28.01 1.77 10.88
N VAL A 57 26.96 2.55 10.68
CA VAL A 57 25.97 2.83 11.72
C VAL A 57 24.88 1.76 11.65
N ILE A 58 24.82 0.94 12.70
CA ILE A 58 23.80 -0.12 12.83
C ILE A 58 23.02 0.17 14.12
N LEU A 59 21.70 0.12 14.06
CA LEU A 59 20.87 0.22 15.26
C LEU A 59 20.96 -1.08 16.07
N THR A 60 20.95 -0.95 17.40
CA THR A 60 20.74 -2.09 18.30
C THR A 60 19.25 -2.47 18.31
N ALA A 61 18.89 -3.65 18.84
CA ALA A 61 17.47 -4.02 19.00
C ALA A 61 16.66 -2.98 19.80
N VAL A 62 17.29 -2.38 20.84
CA VAL A 62 16.67 -1.26 21.60
C VAL A 62 16.61 -0.01 20.73
N GLY A 63 17.61 0.23 19.87
CA GLY A 63 17.63 1.32 18.91
C GLY A 63 16.52 1.24 17.88
N GLU A 64 16.21 0.05 17.37
CA GLU A 64 15.09 -0.16 16.44
C GLU A 64 13.73 0.10 17.10
N GLU A 65 13.52 -0.38 18.32
CA GLU A 65 12.30 -0.09 19.08
C GLU A 65 12.18 1.40 19.43
N ALA A 66 13.30 2.04 19.83
CA ALA A 66 13.34 3.50 20.10
C ALA A 66 13.05 4.29 18.82
N LEU A 67 13.58 3.88 17.66
CA LEU A 67 13.28 4.49 16.36
C LEU A 67 11.78 4.45 16.06
N LYS A 68 11.17 3.27 16.13
CA LYS A 68 9.73 3.08 15.88
C LYS A 68 8.87 4.01 16.74
N ARG A 69 9.18 4.11 18.06
CA ARG A 69 8.47 5.01 18.98
C ARG A 69 8.76 6.48 18.68
N SER A 70 9.99 6.80 18.27
CA SER A 70 10.37 8.17 17.88
C SER A 70 9.61 8.64 16.65
N GLU A 71 9.45 7.77 15.66
CA GLU A 71 8.67 8.06 14.45
C GLU A 71 7.20 8.35 14.78
N ASP A 72 6.57 7.57 15.69
CA ASP A 72 5.20 7.81 16.12
C ASP A 72 5.06 9.18 16.86
N ILE A 73 5.98 9.51 17.75
CA ILE A 73 5.98 10.80 18.47
C ILE A 73 6.15 11.97 17.49
N LEU A 74 7.11 11.88 16.57
CA LEU A 74 7.35 12.92 15.57
C LEU A 74 6.13 13.11 14.67
N ALA A 75 5.52 12.02 14.22
CA ALA A 75 4.31 12.07 13.41
C ALA A 75 3.14 12.74 14.15
N ARG A 76 2.94 12.44 15.45
CA ARG A 76 1.90 13.10 16.28
C ARG A 76 2.19 14.58 16.48
N THR A 77 3.47 14.95 16.52
CA THR A 77 3.87 16.37 16.61
C THR A 77 3.59 17.10 15.29
N GLU A 78 3.87 16.49 14.15
CA GLU A 78 3.49 17.02 12.83
C GLU A 78 1.97 17.17 12.73
N ASP A 79 1.20 16.17 13.17
CA ASP A 79 -0.26 16.23 13.20
C ASP A 79 -0.78 17.41 14.04
N LEU A 80 -0.16 17.69 15.17
CA LEU A 80 -0.51 18.85 16.01
C LEU A 80 -0.35 20.17 15.25
N VAL A 81 0.78 20.33 14.55
CA VAL A 81 1.05 21.53 13.75
C VAL A 81 0.05 21.68 12.61
N GLU A 82 -0.23 20.57 11.90
CA GLU A 82 -1.19 20.58 10.79
C GLU A 82 -2.63 20.80 11.28
N ALA A 83 -3.02 20.22 12.41
CA ALA A 83 -4.33 20.48 13.03
C ALA A 83 -4.53 21.97 13.34
N ALA A 84 -3.50 22.61 13.88
CA ALA A 84 -3.52 24.05 14.17
C ALA A 84 -3.63 24.92 12.89
N ARG A 85 -3.03 24.46 11.78
CA ARG A 85 -3.07 25.16 10.48
C ARG A 85 -4.36 24.88 9.69
N GLY A 86 -4.85 23.64 9.74
CA GLY A 86 -5.94 23.13 8.91
C GLY A 86 -7.35 23.38 9.46
N ALA A 87 -7.50 23.97 10.67
CA ALA A 87 -8.77 24.11 11.37
C ALA A 87 -9.90 24.81 10.57
N ASN A 88 -9.60 25.49 9.47
CA ASN A 88 -10.59 26.28 8.71
C ASN A 88 -10.82 25.85 7.26
N ARG A 89 -10.06 24.89 6.67
CA ARG A 89 -10.26 24.48 5.26
C ARG A 89 -9.78 23.05 5.04
N PRO A 90 -10.69 22.06 4.97
CA PRO A 90 -10.32 20.68 4.71
C PRO A 90 -9.70 20.54 3.31
N LEU A 91 -8.76 19.61 3.16
CA LEU A 91 -8.00 19.35 1.91
C LEU A 91 -7.36 20.65 1.34
N SER A 92 -6.73 21.42 2.22
CA SER A 92 -5.89 22.56 1.83
C SER A 92 -4.42 22.30 2.20
N GLY A 93 -3.47 22.85 1.42
CA GLY A 93 -2.05 22.64 1.66
C GLY A 93 -1.57 21.24 1.23
N ARG A 94 -0.53 20.74 1.88
CA ARG A 94 0.13 19.47 1.53
C ARG A 94 -0.68 18.28 2.04
N PHE A 95 -0.94 17.31 1.16
CA PHE A 95 -1.55 16.01 1.51
C PHE A 95 -0.80 14.90 0.79
N ARG A 96 -0.27 13.94 1.55
CA ARG A 96 0.55 12.81 1.05
C ARG A 96 -0.32 11.56 0.97
N LEU A 97 -0.65 11.15 -0.24
CA LEU A 97 -1.52 10.00 -0.51
C LEU A 97 -0.72 8.85 -1.13
N GLY A 98 -0.75 7.70 -0.46
CA GLY A 98 -0.29 6.44 -1.03
C GLY A 98 -1.42 5.74 -1.79
N VAL A 99 -1.10 5.02 -2.87
CA VAL A 99 -2.08 4.20 -3.60
C VAL A 99 -1.40 2.94 -4.09
N ILE A 100 -2.09 1.80 -3.98
CA ILE A 100 -1.57 0.53 -4.50
C ILE A 100 -1.57 0.50 -6.04
N PRO A 101 -0.58 -0.16 -6.68
CA PRO A 101 -0.41 -0.19 -8.14
C PRO A 101 -1.61 -0.75 -8.90
N THR A 102 -2.37 -1.64 -8.28
CA THR A 102 -3.55 -2.26 -8.90
C THR A 102 -4.82 -1.42 -8.81
N VAL A 103 -4.73 -0.18 -8.27
CA VAL A 103 -5.83 0.78 -8.14
C VAL A 103 -5.45 2.14 -8.74
N ALA A 104 -4.21 2.58 -8.52
CA ALA A 104 -3.74 3.92 -8.89
C ALA A 104 -4.06 4.31 -10.36
N PRO A 105 -3.72 3.51 -11.38
CA PRO A 105 -3.94 3.87 -12.78
C PRO A 105 -5.41 4.01 -13.17
N PHE A 106 -6.33 3.37 -12.43
CA PHE A 106 -7.74 3.27 -12.78
C PHE A 106 -8.60 4.28 -12.02
N LEU A 107 -8.26 4.53 -10.75
CA LEU A 107 -9.02 5.42 -9.86
C LEU A 107 -8.54 6.87 -9.97
N LEU A 108 -7.21 7.09 -9.98
CA LEU A 108 -6.64 8.44 -9.85
C LEU A 108 -6.96 9.37 -11.03
N PRO A 109 -6.94 8.97 -12.32
CA PRO A 109 -7.12 9.92 -13.42
C PRO A 109 -8.41 10.72 -13.31
N LYS A 110 -9.54 10.07 -13.01
CA LYS A 110 -10.83 10.74 -12.82
C LYS A 110 -10.89 11.50 -11.49
N ALA A 111 -10.40 10.88 -10.41
CA ALA A 111 -10.38 11.47 -9.09
C ALA A 111 -9.59 12.78 -9.03
N LEU A 112 -8.41 12.82 -9.66
CA LEU A 112 -7.53 14.01 -9.67
C LEU A 112 -8.20 15.21 -10.35
N LEU A 113 -8.94 15.00 -11.42
CA LEU A 113 -9.68 16.08 -12.09
C LEU A 113 -10.71 16.70 -11.15
N ASN A 114 -11.47 15.87 -10.45
CA ASN A 114 -12.49 16.32 -9.49
C ASN A 114 -11.84 17.01 -8.28
N LEU A 115 -10.80 16.41 -7.70
CA LEU A 115 -10.09 16.99 -6.55
C LEU A 115 -9.47 18.34 -6.87
N ARG A 116 -8.86 18.50 -8.05
CA ARG A 116 -8.27 19.77 -8.48
C ARG A 116 -9.32 20.88 -8.64
N ARG A 117 -10.52 20.53 -9.14
CA ARG A 117 -11.64 21.47 -9.28
C ARG A 117 -12.22 21.87 -7.92
N ASP A 118 -12.48 20.88 -7.06
CA ASP A 118 -13.19 21.08 -5.80
C ASP A 118 -12.26 21.63 -4.69
N PHE A 119 -10.97 21.36 -4.76
CA PHE A 119 -9.95 21.76 -3.76
C PHE A 119 -8.73 22.41 -4.43
N PRO A 120 -8.84 23.63 -4.97
CA PRO A 120 -7.76 24.27 -5.73
C PRO A 120 -6.51 24.59 -4.89
N GLN A 121 -6.61 24.59 -3.55
CA GLN A 121 -5.49 24.80 -2.63
C GLN A 121 -4.82 23.49 -2.19
N LEU A 122 -5.36 22.33 -2.58
CA LEU A 122 -4.78 21.02 -2.29
C LEU A 122 -3.47 20.83 -3.08
N ARG A 123 -2.40 20.55 -2.35
CA ARG A 123 -1.10 20.12 -2.92
C ARG A 123 -0.94 18.63 -2.66
N LEU A 124 -1.46 17.82 -3.57
CA LEU A 124 -1.44 16.36 -3.45
C LEU A 124 -0.08 15.80 -3.87
N PHE A 125 0.55 15.04 -2.96
CA PHE A 125 1.76 14.27 -3.22
C PHE A 125 1.38 12.81 -3.29
N LEU A 126 1.52 12.20 -4.46
CA LEU A 126 1.16 10.82 -4.72
C LEU A 126 2.39 9.92 -4.62
N ARG A 127 2.19 8.77 -3.99
CA ARG A 127 3.15 7.67 -3.96
C ARG A 127 2.44 6.37 -4.31
N GLU A 128 2.95 5.69 -5.32
CA GLU A 128 2.53 4.33 -5.65
C GLU A 128 3.49 3.33 -5.03
N ASP A 129 2.95 2.39 -4.24
CA ASP A 129 3.77 1.36 -3.58
C ASP A 129 2.90 0.18 -3.12
N GLN A 130 3.54 -0.93 -2.76
CA GLN A 130 2.88 -2.11 -2.19
C GLN A 130 2.22 -1.81 -0.85
N THR A 131 1.14 -2.55 -0.52
CA THR A 131 0.33 -2.33 0.69
C THR A 131 1.17 -2.28 1.97
N ALA A 132 2.09 -3.23 2.16
CA ALA A 132 2.93 -3.29 3.36
C ALA A 132 3.77 -2.01 3.55
N ARG A 133 4.34 -1.47 2.46
CA ARG A 133 5.15 -0.23 2.49
C ARG A 133 4.29 1.00 2.73
N LEU A 134 3.07 1.05 2.17
CA LEU A 134 2.12 2.13 2.42
C LEU A 134 1.66 2.13 3.88
N ILE A 135 1.37 0.96 4.46
CA ILE A 135 1.02 0.83 5.88
C ILE A 135 2.18 1.29 6.79
N ALA A 136 3.41 0.87 6.49
CA ALA A 136 4.58 1.34 7.22
C ALA A 136 4.74 2.86 7.13
N ALA A 137 4.54 3.45 5.94
CA ALA A 137 4.62 4.89 5.72
C ALA A 137 3.49 5.67 6.43
N LEU A 138 2.29 5.10 6.56
CA LEU A 138 1.22 5.68 7.39
C LEU A 138 1.59 5.66 8.88
N LYS A 139 2.08 4.52 9.38
CA LYS A 139 2.47 4.37 10.80
C LYS A 139 3.61 5.32 11.17
N SER A 140 4.57 5.54 10.29
CA SER A 140 5.69 6.49 10.49
C SER A 140 5.31 7.97 10.24
N GLY A 141 4.09 8.25 9.76
CA GLY A 141 3.67 9.61 9.40
C GLY A 141 4.25 10.14 8.09
N ALA A 142 4.92 9.30 7.29
CA ALA A 142 5.39 9.68 5.95
C ALA A 142 4.25 9.86 4.94
N LEU A 143 3.08 9.24 5.19
CA LEU A 143 1.83 9.44 4.46
C LEU A 143 0.72 9.91 5.39
N ASP A 144 -0.22 10.68 4.85
CA ASP A 144 -1.41 11.17 5.55
C ASP A 144 -2.57 10.18 5.39
N ALA A 145 -2.71 9.59 4.21
CA ALA A 145 -3.68 8.52 3.91
C ALA A 145 -3.12 7.57 2.84
N ALA A 146 -3.74 6.39 2.69
CA ALA A 146 -3.47 5.50 1.57
C ALA A 146 -4.74 4.85 1.05
N VAL A 147 -4.79 4.57 -0.26
CA VAL A 147 -5.82 3.74 -0.90
C VAL A 147 -5.28 2.34 -1.05
N ILE A 148 -5.93 1.40 -0.41
CA ILE A 148 -5.56 -0.03 -0.44
C ILE A 148 -6.79 -0.90 -0.68
N ALA A 149 -6.59 -2.20 -0.80
CA ALA A 149 -7.66 -3.19 -0.88
C ALA A 149 -7.68 -4.08 0.36
N LEU A 150 -8.91 -4.40 0.84
CA LEU A 150 -9.14 -5.37 1.90
C LEU A 150 -9.49 -6.75 1.29
N PRO A 151 -9.24 -7.85 2.04
CA PRO A 151 -8.76 -7.91 3.43
C PRO A 151 -7.26 -7.60 3.60
N TYR A 152 -6.93 -6.88 4.66
CA TYR A 152 -5.56 -6.60 5.11
C TYR A 152 -5.56 -6.25 6.61
N ASP A 153 -4.47 -6.54 7.34
CA ASP A 153 -4.36 -6.17 8.77
C ASP A 153 -4.23 -4.66 8.93
N LEU A 154 -5.20 -4.05 9.59
CA LEU A 154 -5.29 -2.61 9.83
C LEU A 154 -4.98 -2.20 11.28
N ALA A 155 -4.24 -3.01 12.05
CA ALA A 155 -3.93 -2.69 13.45
C ALA A 155 -3.34 -1.27 13.59
N GLY A 156 -4.03 -0.41 14.35
CA GLY A 156 -3.67 1.00 14.57
C GLY A 156 -4.05 1.96 13.43
N LEU A 157 -4.88 1.52 12.49
CA LEU A 157 -5.41 2.35 11.39
C LEU A 157 -6.94 2.35 11.42
N ASP A 158 -7.50 3.48 11.03
CA ASP A 158 -8.92 3.63 10.67
C ASP A 158 -9.08 3.62 9.16
N TYR A 159 -10.28 3.35 8.67
CA TYR A 159 -10.56 3.36 7.24
C TYR A 159 -11.96 3.87 6.89
N ALA A 160 -12.13 4.23 5.63
CA ALA A 160 -13.43 4.49 5.01
C ALA A 160 -13.54 3.73 3.68
N PHE A 161 -14.69 3.11 3.45
CA PHE A 161 -14.99 2.39 2.23
C PHE A 161 -15.12 3.33 1.04
N VAL A 162 -14.59 2.92 -0.11
CA VAL A 162 -14.66 3.65 -1.39
C VAL A 162 -15.51 2.90 -2.41
N ALA A 163 -15.10 1.67 -2.75
CA ALA A 163 -15.77 0.88 -3.77
C ALA A 163 -15.55 -0.63 -3.56
N LYS A 164 -16.48 -1.42 -4.04
CA LYS A 164 -16.32 -2.86 -4.23
C LYS A 164 -15.81 -3.10 -5.64
N ASP A 165 -14.72 -3.82 -5.77
CA ASP A 165 -14.06 -4.14 -7.04
C ASP A 165 -14.07 -5.64 -7.25
N GLU A 166 -14.80 -6.11 -8.25
CA GLU A 166 -14.88 -7.53 -8.56
C GLU A 166 -13.56 -8.05 -9.13
N ILE A 167 -13.29 -9.32 -8.88
CA ILE A 167 -12.18 -10.07 -9.48
C ILE A 167 -12.77 -10.94 -10.58
N VAL A 168 -12.25 -10.78 -11.78
CA VAL A 168 -12.72 -11.45 -12.99
C VAL A 168 -11.62 -12.32 -13.59
N ALA A 169 -11.99 -13.44 -14.23
CA ALA A 169 -11.03 -14.27 -14.94
C ALA A 169 -10.71 -13.66 -16.32
N ALA A 170 -9.42 -13.68 -16.68
CA ALA A 170 -8.89 -13.26 -17.97
C ALA A 170 -8.24 -14.45 -18.66
N THR A 171 -8.65 -14.73 -19.90
CA THR A 171 -8.16 -15.84 -20.72
C THR A 171 -7.79 -15.35 -22.11
N PRO A 172 -6.95 -16.07 -22.87
CA PRO A 172 -6.84 -15.83 -24.30
C PRO A 172 -8.22 -15.88 -24.97
N CYS A 173 -8.44 -15.10 -26.03
CA CYS A 173 -9.77 -15.03 -26.69
C CYS A 173 -10.21 -16.34 -27.33
N ASP A 174 -9.29 -17.21 -27.72
CA ASP A 174 -9.53 -18.54 -28.31
C ASP A 174 -9.60 -19.66 -27.26
N HIS A 175 -9.39 -19.37 -25.98
CA HIS A 175 -9.41 -20.32 -24.89
C HIS A 175 -10.82 -20.94 -24.70
N PRO A 176 -10.96 -22.21 -24.34
CA PRO A 176 -12.26 -22.83 -24.10
C PRO A 176 -13.11 -22.06 -23.06
N LEU A 177 -12.50 -21.59 -21.96
CA LEU A 177 -13.17 -20.85 -20.91
C LEU A 177 -13.68 -19.47 -21.38
N ALA A 178 -13.17 -18.93 -22.49
CA ALA A 178 -13.66 -17.67 -23.06
C ALA A 178 -15.11 -17.74 -23.55
N ARG A 179 -15.64 -18.95 -23.77
CA ARG A 179 -17.00 -19.19 -24.23
C ARG A 179 -18.04 -19.30 -23.10
N GLU A 180 -17.55 -19.43 -21.86
CA GLU A 180 -18.42 -19.51 -20.69
C GLU A 180 -18.98 -18.10 -20.37
N GLU A 181 -20.22 -18.03 -19.89
CA GLU A 181 -20.78 -16.77 -19.39
C GLU A 181 -20.12 -16.37 -18.05
N ARG A 182 -19.88 -17.36 -17.20
CA ARG A 182 -19.19 -17.22 -15.91
C ARG A 182 -18.31 -18.44 -15.68
N ILE A 183 -17.10 -18.22 -15.22
CA ILE A 183 -16.10 -19.28 -14.98
C ILE A 183 -16.20 -19.76 -13.53
N ALA A 184 -16.34 -21.07 -13.35
CA ALA A 184 -16.24 -21.68 -12.03
C ALA A 184 -14.78 -21.66 -11.55
N PRO A 185 -14.50 -21.33 -10.28
CA PRO A 185 -13.13 -21.32 -9.74
C PRO A 185 -12.39 -22.65 -9.96
N GLU A 186 -13.10 -23.77 -9.88
CA GLU A 186 -12.56 -25.10 -10.08
C GLU A 186 -12.01 -25.32 -11.50
N ALA A 187 -12.58 -24.64 -12.50
CA ALA A 187 -12.14 -24.75 -13.89
C ALA A 187 -10.77 -24.08 -14.13
N LEU A 188 -10.31 -23.24 -13.18
CA LEU A 188 -8.98 -22.62 -13.24
C LEU A 188 -7.88 -23.48 -12.61
N LYS A 189 -8.25 -24.62 -12.01
CA LYS A 189 -7.34 -25.49 -11.26
C LYS A 189 -6.28 -26.14 -12.15
N ASP A 190 -6.68 -26.55 -13.33
CA ASP A 190 -5.83 -27.27 -14.28
C ASP A 190 -5.18 -26.33 -15.31
N GLU A 191 -5.38 -25.01 -15.16
CA GLU A 191 -4.84 -23.99 -16.04
C GLU A 191 -3.50 -23.43 -15.54
N GLU A 192 -2.65 -22.98 -16.46
CA GLU A 192 -1.45 -22.23 -16.12
C GLU A 192 -1.85 -20.84 -15.64
N LEU A 193 -1.80 -20.61 -14.33
CA LEU A 193 -2.23 -19.37 -13.71
C LEU A 193 -1.08 -18.37 -13.61
N ILE A 194 -1.17 -17.26 -14.33
CA ILE A 194 -0.22 -16.15 -14.28
C ILE A 194 -0.71 -15.14 -13.23
N LEU A 195 0.11 -14.87 -12.23
CA LEU A 195 -0.20 -13.94 -11.14
C LEU A 195 0.80 -12.79 -11.06
N LEU A 196 0.46 -11.76 -10.29
CA LEU A 196 1.43 -10.75 -9.90
C LEU A 196 2.46 -11.34 -8.92
N GLU A 197 3.67 -10.75 -8.90
CA GLU A 197 4.72 -11.08 -7.93
C GLU A 197 4.24 -10.93 -6.48
N ASP A 198 4.94 -11.61 -5.58
CA ASP A 198 4.70 -11.52 -4.15
C ASP A 198 4.78 -10.07 -3.65
N GLY A 199 3.91 -9.73 -2.69
CA GLY A 199 3.78 -8.37 -2.13
C GLY A 199 2.69 -7.53 -2.80
N HIS A 200 2.13 -7.95 -3.91
CA HIS A 200 0.90 -7.38 -4.45
C HIS A 200 -0.32 -8.05 -3.82
N CYS A 201 -1.08 -7.32 -3.01
CA CYS A 201 -2.28 -7.86 -2.34
C CYS A 201 -3.31 -8.45 -3.32
N LEU A 202 -3.31 -8.04 -4.60
CA LEU A 202 -4.18 -8.62 -5.61
C LEU A 202 -3.91 -10.11 -5.84
N ARG A 203 -2.65 -10.57 -5.70
CA ARG A 203 -2.31 -11.99 -5.78
C ARG A 203 -3.08 -12.78 -4.73
N ASP A 204 -2.99 -12.34 -3.47
CA ASP A 204 -3.64 -13.02 -2.34
C ASP A 204 -5.16 -12.94 -2.45
N HIS A 205 -5.71 -11.78 -2.86
CA HIS A 205 -7.14 -11.60 -3.07
C HIS A 205 -7.65 -12.46 -4.23
N ALA A 206 -6.90 -12.57 -5.32
CA ALA A 206 -7.24 -13.42 -6.46
C ALA A 206 -7.27 -14.90 -6.07
N LEU A 207 -6.26 -15.35 -5.34
CA LEU A 207 -6.21 -16.74 -4.84
C LEU A 207 -7.33 -17.01 -3.84
N ALA A 208 -7.66 -16.07 -2.94
CA ALA A 208 -8.75 -16.20 -1.98
C ALA A 208 -10.13 -16.19 -2.66
N ALA A 209 -10.31 -15.42 -3.74
CA ALA A 209 -11.56 -15.38 -4.51
C ALA A 209 -11.90 -16.72 -5.18
N CYS A 210 -10.91 -17.58 -5.38
CA CYS A 210 -11.03 -18.89 -5.99
C CYS A 210 -10.98 -20.01 -4.94
N THR A 211 -11.67 -19.85 -3.82
CA THR A 211 -11.89 -20.93 -2.84
C THR A 211 -13.12 -21.74 -3.21
N TRP A 212 -13.03 -23.05 -3.06
CA TRP A 212 -14.17 -23.97 -3.25
C TRP A 212 -14.16 -25.05 -2.16
N SER A 213 -15.30 -25.70 -1.99
CA SER A 213 -15.41 -26.85 -1.08
C SER A 213 -15.01 -28.13 -1.80
N SER A 214 -14.00 -28.82 -1.31
CA SER A 214 -13.65 -30.16 -1.75
C SER A 214 -14.80 -31.15 -1.45
N PRO A 215 -14.93 -32.24 -2.20
CA PRO A 215 -15.82 -33.34 -1.84
C PRO A 215 -15.58 -33.93 -0.45
N THR A 216 -14.41 -33.72 0.11
CA THR A 216 -14.04 -34.10 1.49
C THR A 216 -14.46 -33.07 2.54
N GLY A 217 -15.08 -31.93 2.13
CA GLY A 217 -15.50 -30.84 3.02
C GLY A 217 -14.38 -29.90 3.44
N ALA A 218 -13.15 -30.10 2.99
CA ALA A 218 -12.05 -29.15 3.20
C ALA A 218 -12.17 -27.95 2.23
N ALA A 219 -11.91 -26.74 2.73
CA ALA A 219 -11.78 -25.57 1.87
C ALA A 219 -10.47 -25.68 1.09
N GLU A 220 -10.55 -25.69 -0.23
CA GLU A 220 -9.42 -25.67 -1.13
C GLU A 220 -9.38 -24.33 -1.87
N SER A 221 -8.19 -23.86 -2.23
CA SER A 221 -8.01 -22.65 -3.02
C SER A 221 -6.93 -22.83 -4.06
N LEU A 222 -6.90 -21.96 -5.06
CA LEU A 222 -5.81 -21.94 -6.05
C LEU A 222 -4.42 -21.79 -5.41
N ALA A 223 -4.33 -21.20 -4.22
CA ALA A 223 -3.09 -21.12 -3.46
C ALA A 223 -2.48 -22.50 -3.15
N THR A 224 -3.34 -23.52 -2.95
CA THR A 224 -2.91 -24.90 -2.65
C THR A 224 -2.31 -25.59 -3.88
N TYR A 225 -2.75 -25.23 -5.09
CA TYR A 225 -2.34 -25.84 -6.34
C TYR A 225 -1.18 -25.10 -7.04
N ASN A 226 -1.00 -23.81 -6.77
CA ASN A 226 -0.02 -22.96 -7.47
C ASN A 226 1.28 -22.77 -6.70
N SER A 227 1.68 -23.73 -5.87
CA SER A 227 2.92 -23.68 -5.07
C SER A 227 4.20 -23.91 -5.87
N GLY A 228 4.13 -24.15 -7.17
CA GLY A 228 5.24 -24.51 -8.01
C GLY A 228 5.48 -23.57 -9.17
N GLY A 229 6.22 -22.46 -8.96
CA GLY A 229 7.04 -21.84 -10.00
C GLY A 229 6.37 -21.29 -11.26
N GLY A 230 5.08 -20.90 -11.22
CA GLY A 230 4.41 -20.27 -12.35
C GLY A 230 4.98 -18.90 -12.72
N PHE A 231 4.69 -18.40 -13.92
CA PHE A 231 5.09 -17.06 -14.37
C PHE A 231 4.51 -15.98 -13.45
N ALA A 232 5.35 -15.07 -12.97
CA ALA A 232 4.95 -13.92 -12.19
C ALA A 232 5.18 -12.64 -12.99
N ALA A 233 4.18 -11.75 -12.99
CA ALA A 233 4.26 -10.46 -13.64
C ALA A 233 4.51 -9.35 -12.61
N THR A 234 5.33 -8.36 -12.96
CA THR A 234 5.59 -7.18 -12.12
C THR A 234 4.48 -6.13 -12.19
N SER A 235 3.64 -6.18 -13.22
CA SER A 235 2.54 -5.23 -13.43
C SER A 235 1.32 -5.88 -14.10
N LEU A 236 0.15 -5.27 -13.89
CA LEU A 236 -1.08 -5.70 -14.58
C LEU A 236 -0.98 -5.61 -16.10
N ASN A 237 -0.27 -4.60 -16.64
CA ASN A 237 -0.06 -4.47 -18.08
C ASN A 237 0.71 -5.67 -18.64
N THR A 238 1.83 -6.03 -18.01
CA THR A 238 2.62 -7.20 -18.40
C THR A 238 1.79 -8.47 -18.31
N LEU A 239 1.02 -8.62 -17.24
CA LEU A 239 0.16 -9.78 -17.02
C LEU A 239 -0.88 -9.94 -18.12
N VAL A 240 -1.56 -8.86 -18.54
CA VAL A 240 -2.54 -8.88 -19.65
C VAL A 240 -1.87 -9.26 -20.96
N GLN A 241 -0.67 -8.76 -21.25
CA GLN A 241 0.08 -9.12 -22.44
C GLN A 241 0.49 -10.60 -22.45
N MET A 242 0.89 -11.15 -21.30
CA MET A 242 1.21 -12.57 -21.18
C MET A 242 -0.02 -13.45 -21.45
N VAL A 243 -1.18 -13.09 -20.88
CA VAL A 243 -2.46 -13.78 -21.15
C VAL A 243 -2.82 -13.69 -22.63
N GLY A 244 -2.77 -12.49 -23.23
CA GLY A 244 -3.06 -12.28 -24.64
C GLY A 244 -2.13 -13.03 -25.60
N SER A 245 -0.92 -13.37 -25.15
CA SER A 245 0.07 -14.18 -25.87
C SER A 245 -0.15 -15.69 -25.69
N GLY A 246 -1.18 -16.13 -24.99
CA GLY A 246 -1.50 -17.55 -24.78
C GLY A 246 -0.62 -18.26 -23.76
N LEU A 247 0.10 -17.51 -22.88
CA LEU A 247 0.98 -18.12 -21.87
C LEU A 247 0.22 -18.72 -20.68
N GLY A 248 -1.09 -18.44 -20.57
CA GLY A 248 -1.94 -18.94 -19.51
C GLY A 248 -3.15 -18.07 -19.26
N VAL A 249 -3.77 -18.22 -18.10
CA VAL A 249 -4.95 -17.47 -17.65
C VAL A 249 -4.59 -16.62 -16.44
N SER A 250 -5.41 -15.61 -16.12
CA SER A 250 -5.17 -14.77 -14.95
C SER A 250 -6.45 -14.26 -14.31
N LEU A 251 -6.29 -13.54 -13.21
CA LEU A 251 -7.35 -12.88 -12.46
C LEU A 251 -7.09 -11.38 -12.42
N LEU A 252 -8.03 -10.59 -12.90
CA LEU A 252 -7.92 -9.13 -13.02
C LEU A 252 -8.96 -8.42 -12.17
N PRO A 253 -8.66 -7.20 -11.68
CA PRO A 253 -9.67 -6.35 -11.08
C PRO A 253 -10.60 -5.78 -12.15
N ALA A 254 -11.92 -5.81 -11.90
CA ALA A 254 -12.91 -5.31 -12.85
C ALA A 254 -12.72 -3.83 -13.17
N MET A 255 -12.23 -3.03 -12.21
CA MET A 255 -11.90 -1.61 -12.47
C MET A 255 -10.82 -1.43 -13.56
N ALA A 256 -9.85 -2.35 -13.67
CA ALA A 256 -8.84 -2.30 -14.72
C ALA A 256 -9.44 -2.61 -16.10
N VAL A 257 -10.35 -3.58 -16.14
CA VAL A 257 -11.11 -3.93 -17.36
C VAL A 257 -12.00 -2.77 -17.80
N ALA A 258 -12.75 -2.16 -16.88
CA ALA A 258 -13.61 -1.00 -17.14
C ALA A 258 -12.81 0.23 -17.62
N ALA A 259 -11.54 0.34 -17.23
CA ALA A 259 -10.63 1.38 -17.71
C ALA A 259 -10.01 1.08 -19.10
N GLY A 260 -10.36 -0.03 -19.74
CA GLY A 260 -9.91 -0.38 -21.09
C GLY A 260 -8.59 -1.15 -21.16
N MET A 261 -8.13 -1.75 -20.05
CA MET A 261 -6.85 -2.48 -20.03
C MET A 261 -6.81 -3.68 -21.00
N VAL A 262 -7.94 -4.23 -21.37
CA VAL A 262 -8.10 -5.40 -22.26
C VAL A 262 -8.75 -5.06 -23.59
N ALA A 263 -8.56 -3.82 -24.07
CA ALA A 263 -9.27 -3.31 -25.28
C ALA A 263 -8.83 -3.95 -26.61
N ASP A 264 -7.66 -4.59 -26.67
CA ASP A 264 -7.06 -5.09 -27.92
C ASP A 264 -7.67 -6.39 -28.47
N GLY A 265 -8.68 -6.95 -27.79
CA GLY A 265 -9.39 -8.14 -28.24
C GLY A 265 -8.61 -9.48 -28.11
N ALA A 266 -7.36 -9.45 -27.69
CA ALA A 266 -6.55 -10.65 -27.47
C ALA A 266 -6.94 -11.41 -26.20
N VAL A 267 -7.57 -10.72 -25.23
CA VAL A 267 -7.96 -11.25 -23.93
C VAL A 267 -9.47 -11.21 -23.79
N SER A 268 -10.06 -12.35 -23.42
CA SER A 268 -11.46 -12.45 -23.00
C SER A 268 -11.57 -12.38 -21.50
N VAL A 269 -12.58 -11.66 -21.01
CA VAL A 269 -12.83 -11.48 -19.57
C VAL A 269 -14.19 -12.06 -19.22
N ARG A 270 -14.25 -12.85 -18.14
CA ARG A 270 -15.49 -13.44 -17.63
C ARG A 270 -15.59 -13.33 -16.12
N PRO A 271 -16.78 -13.05 -15.57
CA PRO A 271 -17.01 -13.08 -14.13
C PRO A 271 -16.77 -14.49 -13.56
N LEU A 272 -16.34 -14.56 -12.31
CA LEU A 272 -16.27 -15.82 -11.59
C LEU A 272 -17.66 -16.23 -11.02
N LYS A 273 -17.91 -17.54 -10.93
CA LYS A 273 -19.06 -18.11 -10.18
C LYS A 273 -18.70 -18.17 -8.69
N SER A 274 -18.44 -17.03 -8.06
CA SER A 274 -18.05 -16.96 -6.66
C SER A 274 -18.61 -15.71 -6.02
N ASP A 275 -19.23 -15.84 -4.86
CA ASP A 275 -19.74 -14.72 -4.07
C ASP A 275 -18.61 -13.97 -3.33
N HIS A 276 -17.41 -14.52 -3.35
CA HIS A 276 -16.21 -13.96 -2.70
C HIS A 276 -15.20 -13.38 -3.70
N ALA A 277 -15.52 -13.35 -4.99
CA ALA A 277 -14.64 -12.83 -6.04
C ALA A 277 -14.68 -11.29 -6.09
N PHE A 278 -14.30 -10.63 -4.99
CA PHE A 278 -14.19 -9.18 -4.91
C PHE A 278 -13.18 -8.76 -3.83
N ARG A 279 -12.81 -7.50 -3.90
CA ARG A 279 -12.03 -6.81 -2.86
C ARG A 279 -12.67 -5.46 -2.55
N ASP A 280 -12.58 -5.02 -1.30
CA ASP A 280 -13.07 -3.70 -0.90
C ASP A 280 -11.94 -2.69 -1.00
N ILE A 281 -12.11 -1.67 -1.83
CA ILE A 281 -11.18 -0.55 -1.92
C ILE A 281 -11.54 0.44 -0.82
N VAL A 282 -10.53 0.81 -0.03
CA VAL A 282 -10.67 1.69 1.13
C VAL A 282 -9.60 2.77 1.16
N VAL A 283 -9.93 3.93 1.72
CA VAL A 283 -8.93 4.90 2.18
C VAL A 283 -8.63 4.57 3.64
N VAL A 284 -7.35 4.41 3.97
CA VAL A 284 -6.87 4.15 5.33
C VAL A 284 -6.00 5.31 5.82
N TRP A 285 -6.02 5.56 7.13
CA TRP A 285 -5.20 6.55 7.81
C TRP A 285 -4.86 6.09 9.23
N ARG A 286 -3.89 6.72 9.86
CA ARG A 286 -3.50 6.40 11.24
C ARG A 286 -4.63 6.76 12.21
N ALA A 287 -4.98 5.84 13.11
CA ALA A 287 -5.97 6.07 14.16
C ALA A 287 -5.58 7.28 15.02
N GLY A 288 -6.54 8.18 15.24
CA GLY A 288 -6.34 9.42 15.97
C GLY A 288 -5.53 10.51 15.21
N SER A 289 -5.30 10.35 13.90
CA SER A 289 -4.67 11.40 13.08
C SER A 289 -5.56 12.63 12.98
N SER A 290 -4.96 13.82 13.10
CA SER A 290 -5.63 15.09 12.83
C SER A 290 -6.12 15.23 11.39
N ARG A 291 -5.55 14.44 10.47
CA ARG A 291 -5.93 14.38 9.06
C ARG A 291 -7.11 13.43 8.77
N ALA A 292 -7.67 12.76 9.81
CA ALA A 292 -8.79 11.85 9.65
C ALA A 292 -10.03 12.48 8.97
N PRO A 293 -10.44 13.72 9.26
CA PRO A 293 -11.55 14.36 8.54
C PRO A 293 -11.28 14.52 7.05
N GLU A 294 -10.05 14.86 6.67
CA GLU A 294 -9.64 15.03 5.28
C GLU A 294 -9.56 13.67 4.55
N ALA A 295 -9.04 12.62 5.22
CA ALA A 295 -9.01 11.27 4.67
C ALA A 295 -10.43 10.73 4.43
N LYS A 296 -11.38 11.00 5.34
CA LYS A 296 -12.81 10.66 5.14
C LYS A 296 -13.41 11.42 3.97
N LEU A 297 -13.16 12.73 3.88
CA LEU A 297 -13.62 13.55 2.77
C LEU A 297 -13.04 13.07 1.44
N LEU A 298 -11.75 12.71 1.42
CA LEU A 298 -11.11 12.11 0.25
C LEU A 298 -11.81 10.82 -0.16
N ALA A 299 -12.10 9.92 0.80
CA ALA A 299 -12.82 8.69 0.52
C ALA A 299 -14.19 8.95 -0.14
N GLU A 300 -14.95 9.94 0.36
CA GLU A 300 -16.23 10.34 -0.24
C GLU A 300 -16.06 10.87 -1.68
N LYS A 301 -14.97 11.60 -1.96
CA LYS A 301 -14.67 12.11 -3.32
C LYS A 301 -14.18 11.03 -4.28
N LEU A 302 -13.70 9.92 -3.76
CA LEU A 302 -13.28 8.77 -4.55
C LEU A 302 -14.45 7.82 -4.87
N LYS A 303 -15.59 7.91 -4.15
CA LYS A 303 -16.79 7.13 -4.46
C LYS A 303 -17.41 7.57 -5.79
N GLY A 304 -17.73 6.62 -6.64
CA GLY A 304 -18.41 6.88 -7.92
C GLY A 304 -17.50 7.46 -9.02
N VAL A 305 -16.20 7.32 -8.85
CA VAL A 305 -15.21 7.73 -9.87
C VAL A 305 -14.97 6.62 -10.90
#